data_a035e9802deaedf149e11fe66a654c33
#
_entry.id   a035e9802deaedf149e11fe66a654c33
#
_cell.length_a   1.000
_cell.length_b   1.000
_cell.length_c   1.000
_cell.angle_alpha   90.00
_cell.angle_beta   90.00
_cell.angle_gamma   90.00
#
_symmetry.space_group_name_H-M   'P 1'
#
loop_
_entity.id
_entity.type
_entity.pdbx_description
1 polymer ?
#
loop_
_entity_poly.entity_id
_entity_poly.type
_entity_poly.pdbx_seq_one_letter_code
_entity_poly.pdbx_strand_id
1 'polypeptide(L)'
;MSWQVEWLEEAAKDMRKLGKAEQKQVLKGIAKVSENPLPSSQGGYGKPLRNANRAHLAGLCKIKFRDLGIRVVYKPVLKEGTMVIIVVGVRTDGEAYLKADERRGRHAL
;
A
#
# COMPACT_ATOMS: atom_id res chain seq x y z
N MET A 1 -17.44 -8.92 1.06
CA MET A 1 -17.24 -8.23 -0.22
C MET A 1 -15.90 -7.53 -0.22
N SER A 2 -15.20 -7.59 -1.34
CA SER A 2 -13.91 -6.92 -1.48
C SER A 2 -14.10 -5.43 -1.75
N TRP A 3 -13.18 -4.63 -1.24
CA TRP A 3 -13.12 -3.22 -1.57
C TRP A 3 -12.60 -3.04 -2.98
N GLN A 4 -12.94 -1.93 -3.61
CA GLN A 4 -12.41 -1.60 -4.92
C GLN A 4 -10.95 -1.17 -4.78
N VAL A 5 -10.08 -1.74 -5.62
CA VAL A 5 -8.65 -1.38 -5.61
C VAL A 5 -8.39 -0.36 -6.70
N GLU A 6 -7.82 0.77 -6.33
CA GLU A 6 -7.40 1.82 -7.25
C GLU A 6 -5.88 1.98 -7.15
N TRP A 7 -5.26 2.31 -8.27
CA TRP A 7 -3.80 2.45 -8.36
C TRP A 7 -3.44 3.88 -8.71
N LEU A 8 -2.53 4.47 -7.95
CA LEU A 8 -1.89 5.69 -8.44
C LEU A 8 -1.04 5.32 -9.65
N GLU A 9 -0.87 6.26 -10.58
CA GLU A 9 -0.05 6.03 -11.77
C GLU A 9 1.36 5.58 -11.40
N GLU A 10 1.95 6.21 -10.39
CA GLU A 10 3.28 5.85 -9.89
C GLU A 10 3.32 4.41 -9.38
N ALA A 11 2.27 3.99 -8.67
CA ALA A 11 2.20 2.62 -8.16
C ALA A 11 2.06 1.60 -9.29
N ALA A 12 1.30 1.91 -10.31
CA ALA A 12 1.18 1.05 -11.49
C ALA A 12 2.52 0.91 -12.21
N LYS A 13 3.29 1.99 -12.28
CA LYS A 13 4.65 1.95 -12.85
C LYS A 13 5.59 1.11 -12.00
N ASP A 14 5.50 1.24 -10.67
CA ASP A 14 6.27 0.40 -9.75
C ASP A 14 6.00 -1.08 -10.01
N MET A 15 4.73 -1.43 -10.19
CA MET A 15 4.31 -2.80 -10.42
C MET A 15 4.93 -3.38 -11.69
N ARG A 16 4.99 -2.58 -12.76
CA ARG A 16 5.56 -3.01 -14.04
C ARG A 16 7.06 -3.30 -13.96
N LYS A 17 7.75 -2.74 -12.98
CA LYS A 17 9.19 -2.98 -12.79
C LYS A 17 9.49 -4.31 -12.12
N LEU A 18 8.50 -4.96 -11.54
CA LEU A 18 8.66 -6.25 -10.89
C LEU A 18 8.65 -7.38 -11.93
N GLY A 19 9.32 -8.49 -11.61
CA GLY A 19 9.24 -9.69 -12.44
C GLY A 19 7.83 -10.28 -12.40
N LYS A 20 7.46 -11.08 -13.39
CA LYS A 20 6.10 -11.64 -13.48
C LYS A 20 5.70 -12.46 -12.27
N ALA A 21 6.61 -13.25 -11.72
CA ALA A 21 6.33 -14.06 -10.53
C ALA A 21 6.07 -13.17 -9.31
N GLU A 22 6.84 -12.08 -9.16
CA GLU A 22 6.64 -11.12 -8.08
C GLU A 22 5.31 -10.39 -8.24
N GLN A 23 4.99 -9.96 -9.46
CA GLN A 23 3.72 -9.29 -9.74
C GLN A 23 2.53 -10.17 -9.34
N LYS A 24 2.59 -11.44 -9.67
CA LYS A 24 1.53 -12.39 -9.35
C LYS A 24 1.32 -12.51 -7.84
N GLN A 25 2.41 -12.63 -7.09
CA GLN A 25 2.34 -12.71 -5.63
C GLN A 25 1.81 -11.41 -5.01
N VAL A 26 2.26 -10.26 -5.51
CA VAL A 26 1.81 -8.96 -5.02
C VAL A 26 0.32 -8.78 -5.27
N LEU A 27 -0.15 -9.09 -6.47
CA LEU A 27 -1.58 -8.99 -6.80
C LEU A 27 -2.43 -9.90 -5.91
N LYS A 28 -1.94 -11.09 -5.63
CA LYS A 28 -2.63 -12.04 -4.75
C LYS A 28 -2.74 -11.50 -3.32
N GLY A 29 -1.64 -10.90 -2.82
CA GLY A 29 -1.64 -10.30 -1.48
C GLY A 29 -2.55 -9.08 -1.40
N ILE A 30 -2.55 -8.24 -2.42
CA ILE A 30 -3.45 -7.08 -2.49
C ILE A 30 -4.91 -7.54 -2.51
N ALA A 31 -5.23 -8.55 -3.30
CA ALA A 31 -6.57 -9.11 -3.35
C ALA A 31 -7.03 -9.62 -1.99
N LYS A 32 -6.14 -10.29 -1.27
CA LYS A 32 -6.43 -10.77 0.08
C LYS A 32 -6.72 -9.63 1.03
N VAL A 33 -5.87 -8.61 1.05
CA VAL A 33 -6.04 -7.47 1.94
C VAL A 33 -7.27 -6.65 1.55
N SER A 34 -7.63 -6.60 0.27
CA SER A 34 -8.80 -5.85 -0.20
C SER A 34 -10.12 -6.40 0.34
N GLU A 35 -10.13 -7.60 0.89
CA GLU A 35 -11.33 -8.12 1.55
C GLU A 35 -11.68 -7.31 2.79
N ASN A 36 -10.66 -6.79 3.50
CA ASN A 36 -10.84 -5.83 4.58
C ASN A 36 -9.53 -5.07 4.78
N PRO A 37 -9.31 -3.96 4.03
CA PRO A 37 -8.04 -3.22 4.08
C PRO A 37 -7.92 -2.25 5.26
N LEU A 38 -8.88 -2.19 6.14
CA LEU A 38 -8.80 -1.35 7.33
C LEU A 38 -7.64 -1.80 8.22
N PRO A 39 -7.12 -0.89 9.08
CA PRO A 39 -6.06 -1.26 10.02
C PRO A 39 -6.48 -2.43 10.92
N SER A 40 -5.51 -3.21 11.36
CA SER A 40 -5.76 -4.33 12.26
C SER A 40 -6.45 -3.91 13.55
N SER A 41 -6.20 -2.68 14.01
CA SER A 41 -6.89 -2.12 15.18
C SER A 41 -8.39 -1.96 14.94
N GLN A 42 -8.84 -1.98 13.70
CA GLN A 42 -10.25 -1.90 13.30
C GLN A 42 -10.74 -3.23 12.72
N GLY A 43 -10.02 -4.31 12.98
CA GLY A 43 -10.41 -5.64 12.56
C GLY A 43 -10.01 -6.02 11.13
N GLY A 44 -9.23 -5.20 10.45
CA GLY A 44 -8.80 -5.46 9.08
C GLY A 44 -7.44 -6.13 8.99
N TYR A 45 -6.97 -6.32 7.76
CA TYR A 45 -5.68 -6.95 7.47
C TYR A 45 -4.53 -5.95 7.37
N GLY A 46 -4.83 -4.65 7.40
CA GLY A 46 -3.82 -3.61 7.20
C GLY A 46 -2.94 -3.38 8.42
N LYS A 47 -1.65 -3.14 8.18
CA LYS A 47 -0.73 -2.70 9.23
C LYS A 47 -0.66 -1.18 9.16
N PRO A 48 -1.20 -0.47 10.16
CA PRO A 48 -1.22 1.00 10.12
C PRO A 48 0.19 1.57 10.24
N LEU A 49 0.42 2.67 9.54
CA LEU A 49 1.67 3.42 9.62
C LEU A 49 1.49 4.62 10.54
N ARG A 50 2.59 5.07 11.14
CA ARG A 50 2.63 6.26 11.96
C ARG A 50 3.56 7.28 11.32
N ASN A 51 3.35 8.57 11.61
CA ASN A 51 4.28 9.59 11.17
C ASN A 51 5.66 9.29 11.75
N ALA A 52 6.67 9.29 10.92
CA ALA A 52 8.02 8.95 11.33
C ALA A 52 9.04 9.66 10.44
N ASN A 53 10.14 10.15 11.03
CA ASN A 53 11.25 10.74 10.28
C ASN A 53 10.79 11.79 9.26
N ARG A 54 9.91 12.71 9.68
CA ARG A 54 9.32 13.79 8.87
C ARG A 54 8.34 13.32 7.80
N ALA A 55 8.10 11.99 7.67
CA ALA A 55 7.10 11.48 6.75
C ALA A 55 5.71 11.53 7.39
N HIS A 56 4.72 11.98 6.63
CA HIS A 56 3.34 12.09 7.08
C HIS A 56 2.57 10.85 6.61
N LEU A 57 2.49 9.84 7.47
CA LEU A 57 2.00 8.50 7.12
C LEU A 57 0.68 8.12 7.79
N ALA A 58 0.17 8.97 8.67
CA ALA A 58 -1.09 8.68 9.37
C ALA A 58 -2.21 8.41 8.37
N GLY A 59 -2.99 7.37 8.62
CA GLY A 59 -4.08 6.95 7.73
C GLY A 59 -3.66 5.99 6.63
N LEU A 60 -2.37 5.73 6.47
CA LEU A 60 -1.87 4.76 5.49
C LEU A 60 -1.60 3.41 6.16
N CYS A 61 -1.60 2.36 5.36
CA CYS A 61 -1.28 1.00 5.80
C CYS A 61 -0.24 0.38 4.88
N LYS A 62 0.43 -0.65 5.36
CA LYS A 62 1.39 -1.39 4.53
C LYS A 62 1.07 -2.88 4.47
N ILE A 63 1.52 -3.50 3.39
CA ILE A 63 1.56 -4.95 3.23
C ILE A 63 3.02 -5.33 3.07
N LYS A 64 3.50 -6.26 3.87
CA LYS A 64 4.88 -6.71 3.83
C LYS A 64 4.95 -8.10 3.21
N PHE A 65 5.66 -8.21 2.09
CA PHE A 65 5.88 -9.49 1.41
C PHE A 65 7.27 -10.00 1.80
N ARG A 66 7.32 -10.77 2.88
CA ARG A 66 8.60 -11.21 3.47
C ARG A 66 9.44 -12.03 2.52
N ASP A 67 8.81 -12.95 1.80
CA ASP A 67 9.52 -13.84 0.87
C ASP A 67 10.13 -13.08 -0.29
N LEU A 68 9.51 -11.99 -0.71
CA LEU A 68 9.99 -11.16 -1.80
C LEU A 68 10.87 -10.01 -1.33
N GLY A 69 10.86 -9.71 -0.03
CA GLY A 69 11.60 -8.58 0.53
C GLY A 69 11.09 -7.23 0.10
N ILE A 70 9.81 -7.13 -0.27
CA ILE A 70 9.23 -5.87 -0.74
C ILE A 70 8.01 -5.47 0.09
N ARG A 71 7.62 -4.20 -0.05
CA ARG A 71 6.47 -3.64 0.65
C ARG A 71 5.56 -2.91 -0.31
N VAL A 72 4.29 -2.87 0.06
CA VAL A 72 3.24 -2.11 -0.62
C VAL A 72 2.62 -1.17 0.41
N VAL A 73 2.43 0.10 0.04
CA VAL A 73 1.75 1.08 0.89
C VAL A 73 0.45 1.48 0.21
N TYR A 74 -0.63 1.55 0.98
CA TYR A 74 -1.94 1.92 0.46
C TYR A 74 -2.72 2.75 1.48
N LYS A 75 -3.79 3.38 1.02
CA LYS A 75 -4.73 4.11 1.88
C LYS A 75 -6.11 3.48 1.77
N PRO A 76 -6.69 3.00 2.88
CA PRO A 76 -8.10 2.61 2.86
C PRO A 76 -8.97 3.85 2.97
N VAL A 77 -9.89 4.03 2.04
CA VAL A 77 -10.82 5.15 2.02
C VAL A 77 -12.21 4.60 2.32
N LEU A 78 -12.57 4.61 3.60
CA LEU A 78 -13.79 3.96 4.08
C LEU A 78 -15.05 4.52 3.42
N LYS A 79 -15.13 5.84 3.29
CA LYS A 79 -16.28 6.51 2.70
C LYS A 79 -16.61 6.01 1.30
N GLU A 80 -15.59 5.70 0.54
CA GLU A 80 -15.74 5.27 -0.85
C GLU A 80 -15.62 3.75 -1.03
N GLY A 81 -15.24 3.03 0.01
CA GLY A 81 -14.99 1.60 -0.10
C GLY A 81 -13.83 1.26 -1.02
N THR A 82 -12.82 2.13 -1.06
CA THR A 82 -11.67 2.02 -1.97
C THR A 82 -10.38 1.79 -1.22
N MET A 83 -9.51 1.01 -1.83
CA MET A 83 -8.14 0.78 -1.37
C MET A 83 -7.20 1.36 -2.41
N VAL A 84 -6.58 2.49 -2.11
CA VAL A 84 -5.71 3.20 -3.06
C VAL A 84 -4.27 2.76 -2.89
N ILE A 85 -3.70 2.13 -3.90
CA ILE A 85 -2.31 1.66 -3.87
C ILE A 85 -1.38 2.83 -4.19
N ILE A 86 -0.46 3.14 -3.28
CA ILE A 86 0.41 4.31 -3.37
C ILE A 86 1.84 3.95 -3.79
N VAL A 87 2.41 2.90 -3.19
CA VAL A 87 3.80 2.47 -3.46
C VAL A 87 3.83 0.95 -3.56
N VAL A 88 4.58 0.43 -4.53
CA VAL A 88 4.76 -1.01 -4.69
C VAL A 88 6.24 -1.33 -4.91
N GLY A 89 6.71 -2.38 -4.24
CA GLY A 89 7.99 -3.00 -4.60
C GLY A 89 9.22 -2.37 -3.99
N VAL A 90 9.08 -1.46 -3.03
CA VAL A 90 10.24 -0.92 -2.31
C VAL A 90 10.79 -1.95 -1.34
N ARG A 91 12.10 -1.90 -1.10
CA ARG A 91 12.82 -2.93 -0.36
C ARG A 91 13.06 -2.58 1.11
N THR A 92 12.90 -1.32 1.50
CA THR A 92 13.09 -0.87 2.87
C THR A 92 11.90 -0.05 3.34
N ASP A 93 11.67 -0.04 4.65
CA ASP A 93 10.59 0.75 5.23
C ASP A 93 10.85 2.25 5.03
N GLY A 94 12.09 2.69 5.19
CA GLY A 94 12.43 4.10 4.99
C GLY A 94 12.11 4.59 3.59
N GLU A 95 12.48 3.83 2.57
CA GLU A 95 12.18 4.17 1.18
C GLU A 95 10.67 4.17 0.93
N ALA A 96 9.97 3.18 1.47
CA ALA A 96 8.52 3.09 1.33
C ALA A 96 7.84 4.33 1.93
N TYR A 97 8.29 4.74 3.11
CA TYR A 97 7.69 5.86 3.83
C TYR A 97 7.92 7.19 3.12
N LEU A 98 9.14 7.43 2.62
CA LEU A 98 9.44 8.66 1.90
C LEU A 98 8.62 8.77 0.61
N LYS A 99 8.53 7.70 -0.15
CA LYS A 99 7.73 7.68 -1.39
C LYS A 99 6.25 7.83 -1.09
N ALA A 100 5.76 7.19 -0.04
CA ALA A 100 4.36 7.29 0.35
C ALA A 100 3.99 8.72 0.75
N ASP A 101 4.84 9.37 1.55
CA ASP A 101 4.63 10.76 1.95
C ASP A 101 4.58 11.69 0.74
N GLU A 102 5.55 11.58 -0.15
CA GLU A 102 5.63 12.40 -1.34
C GLU A 102 4.40 12.20 -2.24
N ARG A 103 4.05 10.95 -2.50
CA ARG A 103 2.95 10.64 -3.41
C ARG A 103 1.60 11.01 -2.84
N ARG A 104 1.39 10.81 -1.53
CA ARG A 104 0.13 11.22 -0.90
C ARG A 104 -0.07 12.71 -0.97
N GLY A 105 1.02 13.48 -0.82
CA GLY A 105 0.96 14.94 -0.94
C GLY A 105 0.55 15.39 -2.33
N ARG A 106 1.12 14.75 -3.36
CA ARG A 106 0.79 15.06 -4.76
C ARG A 106 -0.66 14.76 -5.11
N HIS A 107 -1.23 13.74 -4.52
CA HIS A 107 -2.59 13.25 -4.83
C HIS A 107 -3.62 13.62 -3.77
N ALA A 108 -3.25 14.45 -2.80
CA ALA A 108 -4.12 14.89 -1.72
C ALA A 108 -4.74 13.73 -0.94
N LEU A 109 -3.96 12.72 -0.70
CA LEU A 109 -4.37 11.57 0.10
C LEU A 109 -3.92 11.74 1.55
#